data_5743898f381f2665fb44bedc00c3a395
#
_entry.id   5743898f381f2665fb44bedc00c3a395
#
_cell.length_a   1.000
_cell.length_b   1.000
_cell.length_c   1.000
_cell.angle_alpha   90.00
_cell.angle_beta   90.00
_cell.angle_gamma   90.00
#
_symmetry.space_group_name_H-M   'P 1'
#
loop_
_entity.id
_entity.type
_entity.pdbx_description
1 polymer ?
#
loop_
_entity_poly.entity_id
_entity_poly.type
_entity_poly.pdbx_seq_one_letter_code
_entity_poly.pdbx_strand_id
1 'polypeptide(L)'
;MRLSNGEVLLAWPLAQHIITQGWFYNDGSLHQAVDLRTQIDNMYIRPVYAAEDGTVDQTQDWDGHTRTGMQSYGNMVRIKHAPYKGSVLQTRYAHLSSYCVKYGQQVKEGDLIGFSGTTGNVFGAHLHFEVILGGKRTNPLVWLDNDFTTASGQVF
;
A
#
# COMPACT_ATOMS: atom_id res chain seq x y z
N MET A 1 -3.58 2.54 13.90
CA MET A 1 -3.95 2.77 15.32
C MET A 1 -2.86 3.58 16.00
N ARG A 2 -3.24 4.60 16.70
CA ARG A 2 -2.32 5.43 17.48
C ARG A 2 -2.18 4.86 18.88
N LEU A 3 -0.95 4.68 19.31
CA LEU A 3 -0.63 4.14 20.64
C LEU A 3 -0.48 5.28 21.64
N SER A 4 -0.66 4.99 22.93
CA SER A 4 -0.59 6.00 23.99
C SER A 4 0.79 6.65 24.13
N ASN A 5 1.85 5.97 23.65
CA ASN A 5 3.23 6.49 23.66
C ASN A 5 3.57 7.35 22.43
N GLY A 6 2.59 7.64 21.55
CA GLY A 6 2.79 8.41 20.33
C GLY A 6 3.22 7.60 19.13
N GLU A 7 3.46 6.30 19.28
CA GLU A 7 3.78 5.43 18.16
C GLU A 7 2.52 5.10 17.35
N VAL A 8 2.71 4.68 16.10
CA VAL A 8 1.64 4.31 15.19
C VAL A 8 1.82 2.86 14.77
N LEU A 9 0.74 2.08 14.91
CA LEU A 9 0.66 0.74 14.34
C LEU A 9 -0.35 0.81 13.20
N LEU A 10 0.15 0.68 11.95
CA LEU A 10 -0.73 0.66 10.79
C LEU A 10 -1.39 -0.72 10.66
N ALA A 11 -2.64 -0.72 10.21
CA ALA A 11 -3.33 -1.96 9.88
C ALA A 11 -2.87 -2.47 8.51
N TRP A 12 -2.89 -3.79 8.34
CA TRP A 12 -2.61 -4.39 7.05
C TRP A 12 -3.69 -3.99 6.04
N PRO A 13 -3.30 -3.60 4.82
CA PRO A 13 -4.27 -3.15 3.82
C PRO A 13 -5.04 -4.29 3.15
N LEU A 14 -4.64 -5.55 3.39
CA LEU A 14 -5.31 -6.76 2.89
C LEU A 14 -5.63 -7.68 4.05
N ALA A 15 -6.65 -8.53 3.88
CA ALA A 15 -6.99 -9.55 4.86
C ALA A 15 -5.89 -10.62 4.99
N GLN A 16 -5.14 -10.88 3.92
CA GLN A 16 -4.04 -11.83 3.92
C GLN A 16 -2.71 -11.11 3.86
N HIS A 17 -1.80 -11.51 4.72
CA HIS A 17 -0.53 -10.85 4.94
C HIS A 17 0.61 -11.73 4.42
N ILE A 18 0.74 -11.81 3.09
CA ILE A 18 1.78 -12.59 2.42
C ILE A 18 2.65 -11.64 1.59
N ILE A 19 3.89 -11.46 2.00
CA ILE A 19 4.81 -10.55 1.33
C ILE A 19 5.48 -11.28 0.18
N THR A 20 5.36 -10.74 -1.03
CA THR A 20 6.03 -11.28 -2.22
C THR A 20 7.29 -10.50 -2.57
N GLN A 21 7.36 -9.22 -2.19
CA GLN A 21 8.56 -8.40 -2.36
C GLN A 21 8.67 -7.44 -1.17
N GLY A 22 9.81 -7.50 -0.47
CA GLY A 22 10.11 -6.62 0.66
C GLY A 22 10.75 -5.32 0.23
N TRP A 23 11.31 -4.58 1.20
CA TRP A 23 11.91 -3.27 1.02
C TRP A 23 13.10 -3.29 0.05
N PHE A 24 13.86 -4.38 0.04
CA PHE A 24 14.98 -4.58 -0.88
C PHE A 24 14.61 -5.56 -1.98
N TYR A 25 15.06 -5.28 -3.21
CA TYR A 25 15.11 -6.29 -4.26
C TYR A 25 16.24 -7.28 -3.98
N ASN A 26 16.24 -8.43 -4.67
CA ASN A 26 17.25 -9.47 -4.46
C ASN A 26 18.67 -9.02 -4.81
N ASP A 27 18.81 -7.99 -5.65
CA ASP A 27 20.11 -7.39 -5.99
C ASP A 27 20.61 -6.36 -4.98
N GLY A 28 19.85 -6.12 -3.90
CA GLY A 28 20.16 -5.16 -2.86
C GLY A 28 19.67 -3.74 -3.11
N SER A 29 19.12 -3.44 -4.29
CA SER A 29 18.52 -2.14 -4.54
C SER A 29 17.21 -1.98 -3.79
N LEU A 30 16.76 -0.72 -3.61
CA LEU A 30 15.57 -0.43 -2.83
C LEU A 30 14.31 -0.56 -3.70
N HIS A 31 13.36 -1.34 -3.22
CA HIS A 31 11.98 -1.39 -3.73
C HIS A 31 11.18 -0.19 -3.22
N GLN A 32 11.44 0.21 -1.97
CA GLN A 32 10.80 1.34 -1.28
C GLN A 32 9.31 1.12 -1.04
N ALA A 33 8.91 -0.11 -0.85
CA ALA A 33 7.54 -0.54 -0.62
C ALA A 33 7.54 -1.98 -0.14
N VAL A 34 6.36 -2.52 0.12
CA VAL A 34 6.15 -3.97 0.16
C VAL A 34 5.07 -4.32 -0.86
N ASP A 35 5.27 -5.45 -1.54
CA ASP A 35 4.25 -6.04 -2.39
C ASP A 35 3.60 -7.20 -1.64
N LEU A 36 2.28 -7.23 -1.67
CA LEU A 36 1.48 -8.23 -0.99
C LEU A 36 0.77 -9.11 -2.02
N ARG A 37 0.79 -10.39 -1.76
CA ARG A 37 0.11 -11.37 -2.59
C ARG A 37 -1.40 -11.17 -2.53
N THR A 38 -2.02 -11.12 -3.69
CA THR A 38 -3.47 -11.00 -3.82
C THR A 38 -4.10 -12.24 -4.41
N GLN A 39 -3.33 -13.03 -5.17
CA GLN A 39 -3.87 -14.20 -5.83
C GLN A 39 -3.98 -15.38 -4.86
N ILE A 40 -5.20 -15.81 -4.63
CA ILE A 40 -5.55 -16.95 -3.80
C ILE A 40 -6.59 -17.74 -4.58
N ASP A 41 -6.30 -19.02 -4.79
CA ASP A 41 -7.06 -19.87 -5.71
C ASP A 41 -7.05 -19.23 -7.12
N ASN A 42 -8.19 -19.01 -7.72
CA ASN A 42 -8.31 -18.40 -9.04
C ASN A 42 -8.68 -16.93 -8.99
N MET A 43 -8.55 -16.27 -7.84
CA MET A 43 -8.98 -14.89 -7.66
C MET A 43 -7.84 -14.02 -7.17
N TYR A 44 -7.63 -12.87 -7.85
CA TYR A 44 -6.60 -11.89 -7.48
C TYR A 44 -7.17 -10.51 -7.18
N ILE A 45 -8.48 -10.30 -7.38
CA ILE A 45 -9.15 -9.05 -7.02
C ILE A 45 -9.63 -9.18 -5.59
N ARG A 46 -9.00 -8.41 -4.69
CA ARG A 46 -9.24 -8.47 -3.25
C ARG A 46 -9.60 -7.10 -2.71
N PRO A 47 -10.47 -7.04 -1.70
CA PRO A 47 -10.72 -5.77 -1.02
C PRO A 47 -9.44 -5.20 -0.43
N VAL A 48 -9.25 -3.88 -0.59
CA VAL A 48 -8.14 -3.13 -0.03
C VAL A 48 -8.69 -2.15 0.99
N TYR A 49 -8.07 -2.08 2.16
CA TYR A 49 -8.54 -1.33 3.31
C TYR A 49 -7.55 -0.24 3.71
N ALA A 50 -8.09 0.87 4.23
CA ALA A 50 -7.26 1.95 4.76
C ALA A 50 -6.44 1.46 5.96
N ALA A 51 -5.14 1.74 5.96
CA ALA A 51 -4.24 1.31 7.01
C ALA A 51 -4.36 2.12 8.30
N GLU A 52 -4.98 3.30 8.25
CA GLU A 52 -5.17 4.20 9.37
C GLU A 52 -6.23 5.24 9.01
N ASP A 53 -6.81 5.88 10.03
CA ASP A 53 -7.69 7.05 9.83
C ASP A 53 -6.95 8.13 9.03
N GLY A 54 -7.66 8.81 8.15
CA GLY A 54 -7.06 9.90 7.38
C GLY A 54 -7.99 10.48 6.34
N THR A 55 -7.38 11.23 5.42
CA THR A 55 -8.06 11.88 4.31
C THR A 55 -7.40 11.46 3.01
N VAL A 56 -8.20 11.07 2.04
CA VAL A 56 -7.70 10.75 0.69
C VAL A 56 -7.12 12.02 0.07
N ASP A 57 -5.81 12.02 -0.19
CA ASP A 57 -5.11 13.21 -0.71
C ASP A 57 -4.57 13.01 -2.12
N GLN A 58 -4.75 11.85 -2.72
CA GLN A 58 -4.47 11.59 -4.12
C GLN A 58 -5.25 10.38 -4.60
N THR A 59 -5.82 10.48 -5.80
CA THR A 59 -6.33 9.34 -6.55
C THR A 59 -5.81 9.43 -7.97
N GLN A 60 -5.60 8.28 -8.60
CA GLN A 60 -5.14 8.24 -9.98
C GLN A 60 -5.85 7.12 -10.74
N ASP A 61 -6.38 7.46 -11.90
CA ASP A 61 -6.83 6.50 -12.88
C ASP A 61 -5.69 6.15 -13.82
N TRP A 62 -5.50 4.87 -14.09
CA TRP A 62 -4.53 4.43 -15.07
C TRP A 62 -5.04 4.71 -16.48
N ASP A 63 -4.15 5.18 -17.35
CA ASP A 63 -4.51 5.46 -18.75
C ASP A 63 -4.67 4.21 -19.60
N GLY A 64 -4.39 3.04 -19.04
CA GLY A 64 -4.56 1.74 -19.70
C GLY A 64 -3.32 1.25 -20.44
N HIS A 65 -2.25 2.04 -20.53
CA HIS A 65 -1.07 1.62 -21.31
C HIS A 65 0.28 2.12 -20.77
N THR A 66 0.37 3.29 -20.14
CA THR A 66 1.66 3.85 -19.67
C THR A 66 2.14 3.11 -18.41
N ARG A 67 3.41 2.71 -18.42
CA ARG A 67 4.03 1.95 -17.32
C ARG A 67 5.25 2.64 -16.73
N THR A 68 5.36 3.95 -16.92
CA THR A 68 6.46 4.77 -16.42
C THR A 68 5.92 5.96 -15.65
N GLY A 69 6.78 6.58 -14.82
CA GLY A 69 6.40 7.73 -13.99
C GLY A 69 5.26 7.39 -13.03
N MET A 70 4.39 8.34 -12.78
CA MET A 70 3.25 8.14 -11.87
C MET A 70 2.28 7.08 -12.39
N GLN A 71 2.15 6.92 -13.70
CA GLN A 71 1.27 5.91 -14.30
C GLN A 71 1.76 4.48 -14.03
N SER A 72 3.01 4.31 -13.61
CA SER A 72 3.51 2.99 -13.19
C SER A 72 2.74 2.42 -12.00
N TYR A 73 2.14 3.26 -11.17
CA TYR A 73 1.28 2.84 -10.07
C TYR A 73 -0.09 2.31 -10.52
N GLY A 74 -0.49 2.59 -11.76
CA GLY A 74 -1.81 2.27 -12.26
C GLY A 74 -2.90 3.04 -11.53
N ASN A 75 -4.04 2.41 -11.28
CA ASN A 75 -5.05 2.97 -10.38
C ASN A 75 -4.50 2.98 -8.97
N MET A 76 -4.57 4.13 -8.32
CA MET A 76 -3.87 4.33 -7.04
C MET A 76 -4.66 5.27 -6.15
N VAL A 77 -4.58 5.00 -4.83
CA VAL A 77 -5.11 5.86 -3.76
C VAL A 77 -3.98 6.17 -2.80
N ARG A 78 -3.87 7.42 -2.37
CA ARG A 78 -2.99 7.81 -1.27
C ARG A 78 -3.84 8.45 -0.17
N ILE A 79 -3.55 8.11 1.08
CA ILE A 79 -4.23 8.62 2.26
C ILE A 79 -3.22 9.38 3.12
N LYS A 80 -3.60 10.58 3.54
CA LYS A 80 -2.85 11.39 4.49
C LYS A 80 -3.43 11.17 5.88
N HIS A 81 -2.59 10.73 6.79
CA HIS A 81 -2.94 10.48 8.18
C HIS A 81 -2.57 11.66 9.07
N ALA A 82 -2.96 11.62 10.34
CA ALA A 82 -2.46 12.58 11.31
C ALA A 82 -0.92 12.51 11.36
N PRO A 83 -0.22 13.64 11.60
CA PRO A 83 1.23 13.65 11.60
C PRO A 83 1.83 12.65 12.60
N TYR A 84 2.98 12.10 12.25
CA TYR A 84 3.79 11.30 13.14
C TYR A 84 5.01 12.11 13.55
N LYS A 85 5.09 12.44 14.84
CA LYS A 85 6.20 13.25 15.42
C LYS A 85 6.47 14.51 14.58
N GLY A 86 5.40 15.20 14.20
CA GLY A 86 5.45 16.45 13.44
C GLY A 86 5.66 16.31 11.94
N SER A 87 5.82 15.10 11.40
CA SER A 87 5.99 14.87 9.98
C SER A 87 4.74 14.29 9.34
N VAL A 88 4.49 14.67 8.09
CA VAL A 88 3.34 14.16 7.32
C VAL A 88 3.50 12.65 7.11
N LEU A 89 2.48 11.89 7.49
CA LEU A 89 2.44 10.45 7.31
C LEU A 89 1.37 10.12 6.26
N GLN A 90 1.76 9.36 5.23
CA GLN A 90 0.88 8.96 4.14
C GLN A 90 1.07 7.48 3.82
N THR A 91 0.00 6.86 3.31
CA THR A 91 0.07 5.50 2.76
C THR A 91 -0.46 5.51 1.33
N ARG A 92 0.16 4.72 0.45
CA ARG A 92 -0.22 4.60 -0.96
C ARG A 92 -0.50 3.15 -1.29
N TYR A 93 -1.58 2.95 -2.05
CA TYR A 93 -2.12 1.66 -2.45
C TYR A 93 -2.21 1.65 -3.97
N ALA A 94 -1.41 0.82 -4.63
CA ALA A 94 -1.23 0.88 -6.08
C ALA A 94 -1.64 -0.41 -6.78
N HIS A 95 -1.71 -0.35 -8.11
CA HIS A 95 -2.08 -1.44 -9.02
C HIS A 95 -3.51 -1.93 -8.78
N LEU A 96 -4.40 -1.03 -8.36
CA LEU A 96 -5.79 -1.35 -8.07
C LEU A 96 -6.56 -1.64 -9.36
N SER A 97 -7.52 -2.56 -9.31
CA SER A 97 -8.50 -2.71 -10.39
C SER A 97 -9.49 -1.55 -10.39
N SER A 98 -9.87 -1.10 -9.20
CA SER A 98 -10.77 0.04 -9.01
C SER A 98 -10.61 0.58 -7.59
N TYR A 99 -11.11 1.79 -7.37
CA TYR A 99 -11.20 2.37 -6.04
C TYR A 99 -12.56 3.02 -5.85
N CYS A 100 -13.02 3.10 -4.59
CA CYS A 100 -14.36 3.55 -4.23
C CYS A 100 -14.34 4.78 -3.32
N VAL A 101 -13.24 5.51 -3.28
CA VAL A 101 -13.08 6.73 -2.48
C VAL A 101 -12.74 7.90 -3.38
N LYS A 102 -12.92 9.12 -2.88
CA LYS A 102 -12.69 10.37 -3.63
C LYS A 102 -11.62 11.20 -2.94
N TYR A 103 -10.92 12.02 -3.71
CA TYR A 103 -10.06 13.06 -3.17
C TYR A 103 -10.81 13.89 -2.12
N GLY A 104 -10.20 14.09 -0.96
CA GLY A 104 -10.80 14.83 0.14
C GLY A 104 -11.70 14.02 1.06
N GLN A 105 -12.00 12.77 0.72
CA GLN A 105 -12.85 11.93 1.55
C GLN A 105 -12.12 11.52 2.82
N GLN A 106 -12.79 11.61 3.96
CA GLN A 106 -12.29 11.08 5.23
C GLN A 106 -12.59 9.59 5.31
N VAL A 107 -11.59 8.82 5.73
CA VAL A 107 -11.69 7.37 5.91
C VAL A 107 -11.20 6.99 7.30
N LYS A 108 -11.69 5.85 7.77
CA LYS A 108 -11.27 5.24 9.02
C LYS A 108 -10.40 4.02 8.75
N GLU A 109 -9.51 3.69 9.67
CA GLU A 109 -8.76 2.44 9.62
C GLU A 109 -9.73 1.27 9.36
N GLY A 110 -9.40 0.44 8.37
CA GLY A 110 -10.23 -0.71 8.00
C GLY A 110 -11.36 -0.41 7.02
N ASP A 111 -11.58 0.86 6.65
CA ASP A 111 -12.56 1.18 5.61
C ASP A 111 -12.13 0.62 4.27
N LEU A 112 -13.10 0.10 3.51
CA LEU A 112 -12.87 -0.31 2.13
C LEU A 112 -12.54 0.90 1.27
N ILE A 113 -11.39 0.86 0.58
CA ILE A 113 -10.98 1.96 -0.30
C ILE A 113 -10.91 1.55 -1.77
N GLY A 114 -10.87 0.27 -2.07
CA GLY A 114 -10.79 -0.22 -3.44
C GLY A 114 -10.57 -1.71 -3.51
N PHE A 115 -10.19 -2.16 -4.69
CA PHE A 115 -9.92 -3.58 -4.97
C PHE A 115 -8.59 -3.70 -5.69
N SER A 116 -7.81 -4.72 -5.34
CA SER A 116 -6.53 -5.00 -5.97
C SER A 116 -6.69 -5.43 -7.43
N GLY A 117 -5.61 -5.33 -8.20
CA GLY A 117 -5.65 -5.66 -9.61
C GLY A 117 -4.26 -5.80 -10.21
N THR A 118 -4.16 -5.44 -11.50
CA THR A 118 -2.94 -5.58 -12.30
C THR A 118 -2.66 -4.33 -13.13
N THR A 119 -3.15 -3.17 -12.72
CA THR A 119 -2.96 -1.92 -13.47
C THR A 119 -1.57 -1.35 -13.25
N GLY A 120 -1.06 -0.59 -14.23
CA GLY A 120 0.27 0.02 -14.15
C GLY A 120 1.38 -0.94 -14.57
N ASN A 121 2.55 -0.75 -13.96
CA ASN A 121 3.74 -1.55 -14.28
C ASN A 121 3.82 -2.77 -13.38
N VAL A 122 3.19 -3.87 -13.79
CA VAL A 122 3.16 -5.14 -13.05
C VAL A 122 3.40 -6.31 -13.99
N PHE A 123 4.03 -7.36 -13.46
CA PHE A 123 4.17 -8.66 -14.15
C PHE A 123 3.16 -9.70 -13.64
N GLY A 124 2.53 -9.44 -12.50
CA GLY A 124 1.54 -10.32 -11.89
C GLY A 124 0.75 -9.56 -10.85
N ALA A 125 -0.40 -10.09 -10.48
CA ALA A 125 -1.28 -9.43 -9.53
C ALA A 125 -0.63 -9.32 -8.15
N HIS A 126 -0.61 -8.12 -7.59
CA HIS A 126 -0.19 -7.86 -6.22
C HIS A 126 -0.69 -6.48 -5.80
N LEU A 127 -0.68 -6.22 -4.50
CA LEU A 127 -0.87 -4.88 -3.96
C LEU A 127 0.50 -4.29 -3.63
N HIS A 128 0.79 -3.13 -4.21
CA HIS A 128 1.99 -2.35 -3.88
C HIS A 128 1.60 -1.34 -2.81
N PHE A 129 2.22 -1.45 -1.64
CA PHE A 129 1.90 -0.63 -0.47
C PHE A 129 3.11 0.17 -0.03
N GLU A 130 2.95 1.49 0.06
CA GLU A 130 4.00 2.42 0.48
C GLU A 130 3.60 3.12 1.77
N VAL A 131 4.58 3.37 2.63
CA VAL A 131 4.46 4.26 3.78
C VAL A 131 5.43 5.42 3.60
N ILE A 132 4.89 6.64 3.59
CA ILE A 132 5.62 7.85 3.27
C ILE A 132 5.63 8.75 4.50
N LEU A 133 6.82 9.13 4.95
CA LEU A 133 7.00 10.01 6.10
C LEU A 133 7.82 11.23 5.69
N GLY A 134 7.23 12.42 5.83
CA GLY A 134 7.91 13.66 5.44
C GLY A 134 8.32 13.69 3.98
N GLY A 135 7.51 13.09 3.10
CA GLY A 135 7.78 13.02 1.68
C GLY A 135 8.75 11.90 1.26
N LYS A 136 9.26 11.10 2.19
CA LYS A 136 10.18 10.01 1.91
C LYS A 136 9.52 8.66 2.18
N ARG A 137 9.71 7.71 1.27
CA ARG A 137 9.22 6.34 1.48
C ARG A 137 10.06 5.66 2.56
N THR A 138 9.38 4.97 3.46
CA THR A 138 9.98 4.21 4.55
C THR A 138 9.58 2.76 4.45
N ASN A 139 10.34 1.86 5.09
CA ASN A 139 10.00 0.44 5.06
C ASN A 139 8.67 0.19 5.77
N PRO A 140 7.62 -0.25 5.03
CA PRO A 140 6.31 -0.47 5.64
C PRO A 140 6.32 -1.44 6.82
N LEU A 141 7.27 -2.37 6.88
CA LEU A 141 7.33 -3.38 7.94
C LEU A 141 7.65 -2.81 9.31
N VAL A 142 8.23 -1.60 9.39
CA VAL A 142 8.44 -0.93 10.68
C VAL A 142 7.16 -0.34 11.26
N TRP A 143 6.10 -0.24 10.44
CA TRP A 143 4.81 0.34 10.84
C TRP A 143 3.74 -0.72 11.05
N LEU A 144 3.90 -1.91 10.48
CA LEU A 144 2.95 -3.02 10.54
C LEU A 144 3.36 -3.98 11.66
N ASP A 145 2.39 -4.77 12.16
CA ASP A 145 2.72 -5.83 13.12
C ASP A 145 3.44 -6.99 12.41
N ASN A 146 3.89 -7.96 13.19
CA ASN A 146 4.67 -9.11 12.70
C ASN A 146 3.79 -10.27 12.23
N ASP A 147 2.49 -10.05 12.06
CA ASP A 147 1.55 -11.08 11.62
C ASP A 147 1.57 -11.23 10.10
N PHE A 148 2.65 -11.79 9.58
CA PHE A 148 2.79 -12.01 8.14
C PHE A 148 3.62 -13.25 7.84
N THR A 149 3.48 -13.76 6.62
CA THR A 149 4.34 -14.77 6.04
C THR A 149 5.01 -14.21 4.79
N THR A 150 6.08 -14.86 4.36
CA THR A 150 6.85 -14.42 3.19
C THR A 150 6.80 -15.50 2.11
N ALA A 151 6.79 -15.07 0.86
CA ALA A 151 7.00 -15.98 -0.24
C ALA A 151 8.46 -16.45 -0.23
N SER A 152 8.69 -17.68 -0.70
CA SER A 152 10.02 -18.27 -0.73
C SER A 152 11.01 -17.39 -1.51
N GLY A 153 12.20 -17.21 -0.95
CA GLY A 153 13.30 -16.48 -1.61
C GLY A 153 13.27 -14.98 -1.45
N GLN A 154 12.40 -14.41 -0.60
CA GLN A 154 12.34 -12.97 -0.37
C GLN A 154 13.41 -12.49 0.60
N VAL A 155 13.91 -11.27 0.36
CA VAL A 155 14.87 -10.55 1.20
C VAL A 155 14.18 -9.35 1.83
N PHE A 156 14.39 -9.17 3.12
CA PHE A 156 13.72 -8.11 3.89
C PHE A 156 14.69 -7.17 4.57
#